data_547daf60a2ef12ce7a58cfeb1a8bd459
#
_entry.id   547daf60a2ef12ce7a58cfeb1a8bd459
#
_cell.length_a   1.000
_cell.length_b   1.000
_cell.length_c   1.000
_cell.angle_alpha   90.00
_cell.angle_beta   90.00
_cell.angle_gamma   90.00
#
_symmetry.space_group_name_H-M   'P 1'
#
loop_
_entity.id
_entity.type
_entity.pdbx_description
1 polymer ?
#
loop_
_entity_poly.entity_id
_entity_poly.type
_entity_poly.pdbx_seq_one_letter_code
_entity_poly.pdbx_strand_id
1 'polypeptide(L)'
;HEKERGKRTFEPTLNMAKWLFDQGFRLSIAGRAVEAESEGEALRGYQSLLKAHRIGLNVDSSEHLVIFPEMNLDSDVPEITVDCWDTLGKRPEQQMCASERMIVRRKGQNQPIVLPCTLLAYDPQFDLGPTLESAAKSVQLNHKFCAQFCVLGGASCSSTA
;
A
#
# COMPACT_ATOMS: atom_id res chain seq x y z
N HIS A 1 8.93 12.05 1.01
CA HIS A 1 7.67 12.45 0.36
C HIS A 1 7.90 13.34 -0.86
N GLU A 2 8.62 14.45 -0.73
CA GLU A 2 8.81 15.41 -1.84
C GLU A 2 9.63 14.85 -3.00
N LYS A 3 10.50 13.88 -2.77
CA LYS A 3 11.23 13.16 -3.82
C LYS A 3 10.28 12.43 -4.76
N GLU A 4 9.22 11.85 -4.20
CA GLU A 4 8.27 11.00 -4.94
C GLU A 4 7.04 11.79 -5.46
N ARG A 5 6.59 12.78 -4.71
CA ARG A 5 5.34 13.51 -4.97
C ARG A 5 5.54 14.93 -5.51
N GLY A 6 6.79 15.41 -5.51
CA GLY A 6 7.15 16.74 -5.97
C GLY A 6 7.40 17.73 -4.84
N LYS A 7 8.12 18.79 -5.17
CA LYS A 7 8.51 19.83 -4.21
C LYS A 7 7.27 20.55 -3.63
N ARG A 8 7.32 20.89 -2.35
CA ARG A 8 6.30 21.61 -1.61
C ARG A 8 4.96 20.86 -1.44
N THR A 9 4.95 19.55 -1.59
CA THR A 9 3.73 18.75 -1.40
C THR A 9 3.60 18.20 0.02
N PHE A 10 4.68 18.16 0.80
CA PHE A 10 4.69 17.53 2.12
C PHE A 10 3.80 18.25 3.13
N GLU A 11 4.03 19.55 3.33
CA GLU A 11 3.25 20.37 4.27
C GLU A 11 1.74 20.41 3.93
N PRO A 12 1.33 20.63 2.68
CA PRO A 12 -0.09 20.54 2.32
C PRO A 12 -0.70 19.18 2.62
N THR A 13 0.05 18.09 2.44
CA THR A 13 -0.42 16.74 2.76
C THR A 13 -0.64 16.55 4.25
N LEU A 14 0.29 17.01 5.08
CA LEU A 14 0.15 16.96 6.54
C LEU A 14 -1.01 17.84 7.04
N ASN A 15 -1.16 19.02 6.49
CA ASN A 15 -2.27 19.91 6.84
C ASN A 15 -3.62 19.30 6.48
N MET A 16 -3.73 18.63 5.32
CA MET A 16 -4.93 17.92 4.92
C MET A 16 -5.19 16.70 5.83
N ALA A 17 -4.16 15.93 6.16
CA ALA A 17 -4.28 14.81 7.09
C ALA A 17 -4.76 15.29 8.48
N LYS A 18 -4.20 16.40 8.97
CA LYS A 18 -4.64 17.03 10.21
C LYS A 18 -6.11 17.44 10.15
N TRP A 19 -6.52 18.11 9.07
CA TRP A 19 -7.91 18.53 8.89
C TRP A 19 -8.86 17.33 8.86
N LEU A 20 -8.54 16.29 8.10
CA LEU A 20 -9.33 15.07 8.06
C LEU A 20 -9.45 14.41 9.44
N PHE A 21 -8.32 14.34 10.17
CA PHE A 21 -8.31 13.81 11.54
C PHE A 21 -9.25 14.59 12.46
N ASP A 22 -9.19 15.94 12.41
CA ASP A 22 -10.04 16.81 13.22
C ASP A 22 -11.53 16.69 12.87
N GLN A 23 -11.85 16.32 11.62
CA GLN A 23 -13.22 16.05 11.17
C GLN A 23 -13.72 14.64 11.56
N GLY A 24 -12.90 13.84 12.25
CA GLY A 24 -13.24 12.49 12.67
C GLY A 24 -13.16 11.41 11.60
N PHE A 25 -12.46 11.68 10.49
CA PHE A 25 -12.20 10.63 9.49
C PHE A 25 -11.21 9.60 10.03
N ARG A 26 -11.45 8.33 9.72
CA ARG A 26 -10.44 7.27 9.94
C ARG A 26 -9.30 7.47 8.96
N LEU A 27 -8.10 7.61 9.49
CA LEU A 27 -6.89 7.80 8.69
C LEU A 27 -5.95 6.61 8.85
N SER A 28 -5.36 6.21 7.74
CA SER A 28 -4.22 5.33 7.70
C SER A 28 -3.11 5.99 6.89
N ILE A 29 -1.90 5.93 7.40
CA ILE A 29 -0.71 6.50 6.75
C ILE A 29 0.08 5.37 6.13
N ALA A 30 0.42 5.52 4.85
CA ALA A 30 1.33 4.66 4.14
C ALA A 30 2.70 5.33 4.06
N GLY A 31 3.65 4.77 4.77
CA GLY A 31 5.06 5.17 4.72
C GLY A 31 5.87 4.27 3.80
N ARG A 32 7.12 4.62 3.57
CA ARG A 32 8.08 3.80 2.83
C ARG A 32 9.35 3.68 3.65
N ALA A 33 9.84 2.47 3.84
CA ALA A 33 11.16 2.25 4.39
C ALA A 33 12.23 2.81 3.46
N VAL A 34 13.30 3.34 4.02
CA VAL A 34 14.49 3.77 3.28
C VAL A 34 15.67 2.92 3.74
N GLU A 35 16.56 2.56 2.81
CA GLU A 35 17.63 1.57 2.99
C GLU A 35 18.52 1.83 4.23
N ALA A 36 18.68 3.08 4.62
CA ALA A 36 19.55 3.46 5.73
C ALA A 36 18.81 3.60 7.09
N GLU A 37 17.51 3.30 7.14
CA GLU A 37 16.68 3.52 8.33
C GLU A 37 16.14 2.19 8.86
N SER A 38 16.37 1.90 10.13
CA SER A 38 15.73 0.76 10.77
C SER A 38 14.24 0.99 11.00
N GLU A 39 13.46 -0.07 11.10
CA GLU A 39 12.02 0.01 11.39
C GLU A 39 11.73 0.83 12.65
N GLY A 40 12.52 0.64 13.71
CA GLY A 40 12.36 1.40 14.96
C GLY A 40 12.67 2.89 14.80
N GLU A 41 13.59 3.28 13.92
CA GLU A 41 13.85 4.69 13.60
C GLU A 41 12.70 5.28 12.79
N ALA A 42 12.21 4.56 11.81
CA ALA A 42 11.05 4.96 11.02
C ALA A 42 9.82 5.19 11.91
N LEU A 43 9.49 4.24 12.79
CA LEU A 43 8.38 4.37 13.76
C LEU A 43 8.52 5.61 14.64
N ARG A 44 9.71 5.83 15.21
CA ARG A 44 9.99 7.04 16.02
C ARG A 44 9.87 8.33 15.20
N GLY A 45 10.31 8.30 13.95
CA GLY A 45 10.16 9.42 13.01
C GLY A 45 8.70 9.78 12.77
N TYR A 46 7.87 8.78 12.45
CA TYR A 46 6.42 8.97 12.28
C TYR A 46 5.75 9.44 13.57
N GLN A 47 6.07 8.85 14.71
CA GLN A 47 5.54 9.27 16.00
C GLN A 47 5.83 10.76 16.29
N SER A 48 7.07 11.18 16.07
CA SER A 48 7.49 12.57 16.27
C SER A 48 6.79 13.53 15.32
N LEU A 49 6.68 13.14 14.03
CA LEU A 49 5.99 13.90 13.00
C LEU A 49 4.51 14.11 13.33
N LEU A 50 3.80 13.04 13.64
CA LEU A 50 2.38 13.07 13.96
C LEU A 50 2.10 13.89 15.22
N LYS A 51 2.94 13.74 16.25
CA LYS A 51 2.87 14.54 17.47
C LYS A 51 3.07 16.02 17.18
N ALA A 52 4.07 16.39 16.37
CA ALA A 52 4.33 17.77 16.01
C ALA A 52 3.14 18.43 15.28
N HIS A 53 2.44 17.65 14.45
CA HIS A 53 1.24 18.10 13.72
C HIS A 53 -0.08 17.85 14.47
N ARG A 54 -0.02 17.40 15.75
CA ARG A 54 -1.20 17.12 16.59
C ARG A 54 -2.19 16.13 15.95
N ILE A 55 -1.66 15.13 15.27
CA ILE A 55 -2.44 14.02 14.68
C ILE A 55 -2.30 12.83 15.63
N GLY A 56 -3.37 12.45 16.32
CA GLY A 56 -3.37 11.44 17.39
C GLY A 56 -3.50 10.00 16.90
N LEU A 57 -2.75 9.62 15.86
CA LEU A 57 -2.74 8.24 15.38
C LEU A 57 -1.72 7.40 16.18
N ASN A 58 -2.08 6.14 16.44
CA ASN A 58 -1.19 5.18 17.07
C ASN A 58 -0.29 4.52 16.00
N VAL A 59 0.98 4.86 16.00
CA VAL A 59 1.97 4.35 15.03
C VAL A 59 2.29 2.85 15.20
N ASP A 60 1.98 2.27 16.37
CA ASP A 60 2.19 0.85 16.63
C ASP A 60 1.04 -0.03 16.08
N SER A 61 -0.03 0.62 15.58
CA SER A 61 -1.17 -0.06 14.99
C SER A 61 -1.07 -0.08 13.46
N SER A 62 -1.13 -1.25 12.86
CA SER A 62 -1.18 -1.42 11.40
C SER A 62 -2.43 -0.80 10.75
N GLU A 63 -3.48 -0.51 11.54
CA GLU A 63 -4.64 0.24 11.06
C GLU A 63 -4.30 1.71 10.78
N HIS A 64 -3.30 2.26 11.48
CA HIS A 64 -2.96 3.68 11.41
C HIS A 64 -1.68 3.95 10.62
N LEU A 65 -0.72 3.04 10.65
CA LEU A 65 0.55 3.20 9.93
C LEU A 65 0.96 1.86 9.30
N VAL A 66 1.20 1.90 8.00
CA VAL A 66 1.83 0.81 7.26
C VAL A 66 3.11 1.34 6.64
N ILE A 67 4.24 0.73 6.94
CA ILE A 67 5.53 1.07 6.33
C ILE A 67 5.82 0.03 5.24
N PHE A 68 5.75 0.47 3.99
CA PHE A 68 6.10 -0.35 2.85
C PHE A 68 7.60 -0.64 2.83
N PRO A 69 8.02 -1.90 2.73
CA PRO A 69 9.42 -2.20 2.52
C PRO A 69 9.91 -1.59 1.20
N GLU A 70 11.21 -1.36 1.11
CA GLU A 70 11.81 -1.03 -0.18
C GLU A 70 11.70 -2.24 -1.11
N MET A 71 11.03 -2.05 -2.25
CA MET A 71 10.79 -3.12 -3.21
C MET A 71 11.74 -2.97 -4.38
N ASN A 72 12.39 -4.05 -4.76
CA ASN A 72 13.32 -4.09 -5.85
C ASN A 72 12.92 -5.17 -6.89
N LEU A 73 12.71 -4.75 -8.13
CA LEU A 73 12.38 -5.66 -9.23
C LEU A 73 13.53 -6.60 -9.61
N ASP A 74 14.76 -6.19 -9.31
CA ASP A 74 15.96 -7.00 -9.61
C ASP A 74 16.23 -8.07 -8.53
N SER A 75 15.60 -7.94 -7.36
CA SER A 75 15.73 -8.94 -6.30
C SER A 75 15.17 -10.27 -6.73
N ASP A 76 15.88 -11.35 -6.38
CA ASP A 76 15.34 -12.69 -6.47
C ASP A 76 14.30 -12.91 -5.36
N VAL A 77 13.16 -13.47 -5.72
CA VAL A 77 12.06 -13.76 -4.78
C VAL A 77 11.59 -15.19 -4.99
N PRO A 78 11.23 -15.91 -3.93
CA PRO A 78 10.69 -17.25 -4.07
C PRO A 78 9.35 -17.21 -4.84
N GLU A 79 9.06 -18.30 -5.50
CA GLU A 79 7.76 -18.52 -6.14
C GLU A 79 6.66 -18.57 -5.06
N ILE A 80 5.56 -17.89 -5.29
CA ILE A 80 4.39 -17.92 -4.41
C ILE A 80 3.46 -19.02 -4.88
N THR A 81 3.28 -20.02 -4.03
CA THR A 81 2.34 -21.12 -4.22
C THR A 81 1.22 -21.07 -3.19
N VAL A 82 0.20 -21.88 -3.38
CA VAL A 82 -0.92 -22.00 -2.42
C VAL A 82 -0.46 -22.48 -1.03
N ASP A 83 0.62 -23.25 -0.95
CA ASP A 83 1.16 -23.76 0.31
C ASP A 83 1.81 -22.65 1.16
N CYS A 84 2.12 -21.50 0.55
CA CYS A 84 2.67 -20.36 1.28
C CYS A 84 1.70 -19.84 2.35
N TRP A 85 0.40 -19.95 2.13
CA TRP A 85 -0.60 -19.44 3.06
C TRP A 85 -0.53 -20.15 4.41
N ASP A 86 -0.52 -21.47 4.39
CA ASP A 86 -0.41 -22.28 5.62
C ASP A 86 0.95 -22.10 6.28
N THR A 87 2.04 -22.10 5.50
CA THR A 87 3.41 -21.93 6.00
C THR A 87 3.59 -20.59 6.71
N LEU A 88 2.98 -19.51 6.18
CA LEU A 88 3.11 -18.16 6.73
C LEU A 88 2.00 -17.80 7.72
N GLY A 89 1.02 -18.68 7.95
CA GLY A 89 -0.14 -18.40 8.80
C GLY A 89 -1.00 -17.25 8.29
N LYS A 90 -1.06 -17.05 6.97
CA LYS A 90 -1.81 -15.97 6.31
C LYS A 90 -2.98 -16.54 5.52
N ARG A 91 -3.89 -15.67 5.13
CA ARG A 91 -5.03 -16.01 4.28
C ARG A 91 -5.06 -15.13 3.04
N PRO A 92 -5.44 -15.70 1.87
CA PRO A 92 -5.60 -14.92 0.63
C PRO A 92 -6.54 -13.72 0.80
N GLU A 93 -7.61 -13.89 1.58
CA GLU A 93 -8.65 -12.88 1.82
C GLU A 93 -8.12 -11.64 2.56
N GLN A 94 -6.99 -11.76 3.24
CA GLN A 94 -6.33 -10.63 3.92
C GLN A 94 -5.57 -9.73 2.94
N GLN A 95 -5.43 -10.14 1.69
CA GLN A 95 -4.77 -9.33 0.68
C GLN A 95 -5.75 -8.32 0.08
N MET A 96 -5.33 -7.07 -0.12
CA MET A 96 -6.16 -6.03 -0.74
C MET A 96 -6.78 -6.49 -2.07
N CYS A 97 -6.03 -7.21 -2.90
CA CYS A 97 -6.50 -7.69 -4.19
C CYS A 97 -7.59 -8.78 -4.12
N ALA A 98 -7.89 -9.31 -2.94
CA ALA A 98 -9.00 -10.25 -2.75
C ALA A 98 -10.37 -9.52 -2.77
N SER A 99 -10.46 -8.33 -2.18
CA SER A 99 -11.74 -7.63 -1.96
C SER A 99 -11.81 -6.24 -2.58
N GLU A 100 -10.67 -5.61 -2.85
CA GLU A 100 -10.61 -4.22 -3.31
C GLU A 100 -10.17 -4.13 -4.78
N ARG A 101 -10.54 -3.02 -5.42
CA ARG A 101 -10.14 -2.68 -6.78
C ARG A 101 -9.80 -1.20 -6.86
N MET A 102 -8.79 -0.87 -7.64
CA MET A 102 -8.40 0.50 -7.92
C MET A 102 -8.89 0.88 -9.32
N ILE A 103 -9.56 2.03 -9.43
CA ILE A 103 -9.98 2.58 -10.72
C ILE A 103 -9.00 3.69 -11.09
N VAL A 104 -8.36 3.56 -12.23
CA VAL A 104 -7.40 4.54 -12.73
C VAL A 104 -7.75 4.98 -14.14
N ARG A 105 -7.38 6.20 -14.47
CA ARG A 105 -7.35 6.69 -15.85
C ARG A 105 -5.91 7.05 -16.19
N ARG A 106 -5.30 6.28 -17.07
CA ARG A 106 -3.93 6.57 -17.52
C ARG A 106 -3.90 7.80 -18.41
N LYS A 107 -2.80 8.55 -18.35
CA LYS A 107 -2.60 9.72 -19.20
C LYS A 107 -2.74 9.33 -20.67
N GLY A 108 -3.57 10.08 -21.41
CA GLY A 108 -3.83 9.82 -22.83
C GLY A 108 -4.93 8.78 -23.12
N GLN A 109 -5.49 8.15 -22.10
CA GLN A 109 -6.62 7.23 -22.26
C GLN A 109 -7.95 7.92 -21.92
N ASN A 110 -8.98 7.65 -22.72
CA ASN A 110 -10.30 8.24 -22.51
C ASN A 110 -11.16 7.44 -21.53
N GLN A 111 -10.85 6.17 -21.35
CA GLN A 111 -11.62 5.29 -20.46
C GLN A 111 -10.81 4.91 -19.23
N PRO A 112 -11.46 4.73 -18.07
CA PRO A 112 -10.84 4.17 -16.89
C PRO A 112 -10.54 2.69 -17.11
N ILE A 113 -9.61 2.18 -16.31
CA ILE A 113 -9.30 0.76 -16.19
C ILE A 113 -9.33 0.36 -14.74
N VAL A 114 -9.73 -0.87 -14.46
CA VAL A 114 -9.77 -1.43 -13.13
C VAL A 114 -8.52 -2.27 -12.90
N LEU A 115 -7.86 -2.06 -11.76
CA LEU A 115 -6.62 -2.72 -11.33
C LEU A 115 -6.82 -3.42 -10.00
N PRO A 116 -6.03 -4.48 -9.69
CA PRO A 116 -6.17 -5.21 -8.44
C PRO A 116 -5.65 -4.43 -7.21
N CYS A 117 -4.64 -3.60 -7.40
CA CYS A 117 -4.02 -2.85 -6.30
C CYS A 117 -3.15 -1.69 -6.82
N THR A 118 -2.65 -0.87 -5.89
CA THR A 118 -1.81 0.30 -6.19
C THR A 118 -0.38 -0.05 -6.60
N LEU A 119 0.14 -1.21 -6.19
CA LEU A 119 1.52 -1.61 -6.45
C LEU A 119 1.75 -2.00 -7.91
N LEU A 120 0.70 -2.44 -8.60
CA LEU A 120 0.77 -3.02 -9.95
C LEU A 120 0.19 -2.10 -11.02
N ALA A 121 0.05 -0.82 -10.73
CA ALA A 121 -0.64 0.16 -11.56
C ALA A 121 -0.04 0.36 -12.96
N TYR A 122 1.22 0.02 -13.14
CA TYR A 122 1.95 0.24 -14.39
C TYR A 122 2.27 -1.04 -15.16
N ASP A 123 1.87 -2.20 -14.65
CA ASP A 123 2.05 -3.48 -15.32
C ASP A 123 0.76 -3.90 -16.03
N PRO A 124 0.73 -3.93 -17.39
CA PRO A 124 -0.47 -4.23 -18.16
C PRO A 124 -1.06 -5.63 -17.94
N GLN A 125 -0.26 -6.59 -17.44
CA GLN A 125 -0.78 -7.94 -17.16
C GLN A 125 -1.86 -7.94 -16.07
N PHE A 126 -1.87 -6.90 -15.23
CA PHE A 126 -2.85 -6.72 -14.16
C PHE A 126 -4.03 -5.82 -14.54
N ASP A 127 -4.19 -5.47 -15.81
CA ASP A 127 -5.36 -4.77 -16.29
C ASP A 127 -6.58 -5.71 -16.27
N LEU A 128 -7.52 -5.45 -15.38
CA LEU A 128 -8.68 -6.32 -15.16
C LEU A 128 -9.86 -5.98 -16.07
N GLY A 129 -9.75 -4.90 -16.82
CA GLY A 129 -10.76 -4.43 -17.76
C GLY A 129 -11.40 -3.10 -17.36
N PRO A 130 -12.34 -2.58 -18.16
CA PRO A 130 -12.90 -1.24 -17.98
C PRO A 130 -14.04 -1.16 -16.96
N THR A 131 -14.55 -2.29 -16.46
CA THR A 131 -15.71 -2.34 -15.57
C THR A 131 -15.41 -3.17 -14.30
N LEU A 132 -16.15 -2.94 -13.22
CA LEU A 132 -16.07 -3.74 -12.03
C LEU A 132 -16.49 -5.20 -12.29
N GLU A 133 -17.44 -5.43 -13.18
CA GLU A 133 -17.85 -6.77 -13.59
C GLU A 133 -16.69 -7.53 -14.24
N SER A 134 -15.99 -6.93 -15.20
CA SER A 134 -14.80 -7.55 -15.83
C SER A 134 -13.66 -7.80 -14.84
N ALA A 135 -13.61 -7.03 -13.77
CA ALA A 135 -12.62 -7.11 -12.71
C ALA A 135 -12.99 -8.04 -11.53
N ALA A 136 -14.21 -8.60 -11.53
CA ALA A 136 -14.69 -9.58 -10.54
C ALA A 136 -14.09 -10.97 -10.82
N LYS A 137 -12.77 -11.06 -10.79
CA LYS A 137 -12.00 -12.28 -11.04
C LYS A 137 -10.82 -12.39 -10.10
N SER A 138 -10.31 -13.61 -9.93
CA SER A 138 -9.11 -13.88 -9.14
C SER A 138 -7.90 -13.16 -9.72
N VAL A 139 -7.01 -12.71 -8.82
CA VAL A 139 -5.75 -12.06 -9.14
C VAL A 139 -4.61 -13.01 -8.84
N GLN A 140 -3.75 -13.25 -9.82
CA GLN A 140 -2.54 -14.05 -9.60
C GLN A 140 -1.48 -13.21 -8.89
N LEU A 141 -0.83 -13.78 -7.88
CA LEU A 141 0.23 -13.13 -7.10
C LEU A 141 1.62 -13.43 -7.71
N ASN A 142 1.75 -13.29 -9.01
CA ASN A 142 2.94 -13.65 -9.78
C ASN A 142 3.90 -12.47 -10.06
N HIS A 143 3.67 -11.32 -9.45
CA HIS A 143 4.59 -10.20 -9.53
C HIS A 143 5.53 -10.19 -8.33
N LYS A 144 6.80 -9.80 -8.53
CA LYS A 144 7.80 -9.73 -7.44
C LYS A 144 7.34 -8.88 -6.25
N PHE A 145 6.58 -7.82 -6.48
CA PHE A 145 6.03 -6.99 -5.39
C PHE A 145 4.95 -7.71 -4.59
N CYS A 146 4.21 -8.63 -5.19
CA CYS A 146 3.29 -9.48 -4.43
C CYS A 146 4.05 -10.31 -3.40
N ALA A 147 5.18 -10.91 -3.80
CA ALA A 147 6.04 -11.67 -2.90
C ALA A 147 6.66 -10.75 -1.83
N GLN A 148 7.35 -9.69 -2.23
CA GLN A 148 8.13 -8.84 -1.32
C GLN A 148 7.26 -8.11 -0.30
N PHE A 149 6.09 -7.62 -0.71
CA PHE A 149 5.24 -6.80 0.14
C PHE A 149 4.12 -7.58 0.81
N CYS A 150 3.25 -8.20 0.01
CA CYS A 150 2.00 -8.76 0.54
C CYS A 150 2.20 -10.11 1.22
N VAL A 151 2.93 -11.02 0.58
CA VAL A 151 3.04 -12.41 1.06
C VAL A 151 4.16 -12.52 2.10
N LEU A 152 5.39 -12.16 1.76
CA LEU A 152 6.56 -12.30 2.63
C LEU A 152 6.76 -11.10 3.55
N GLY A 153 6.54 -9.88 3.06
CA GLY A 153 6.73 -8.64 3.81
C GLY A 153 5.72 -8.42 4.95
N GLY A 154 4.62 -9.15 4.95
CA GLY A 154 3.62 -9.07 6.01
C GLY A 154 2.78 -7.81 6.00
N ALA A 155 2.99 -6.91 5.06
CA ALA A 155 2.22 -5.70 4.94
C ALA A 155 0.88 -5.99 4.25
N SER A 156 -0.18 -5.37 4.72
CA SER A 156 -1.50 -5.40 4.09
C SER A 156 -2.00 -3.98 3.90
N CYS A 157 -2.52 -3.70 2.71
CA CYS A 157 -3.21 -2.43 2.44
C CYS A 157 -4.70 -2.50 2.80
N SER A 158 -5.19 -3.67 3.20
CA SER A 158 -6.58 -3.88 3.58
C SER A 158 -6.78 -3.61 5.07
N SER A 159 -7.83 -2.84 5.39
CA SER A 159 -8.25 -2.57 6.76
C SER A 159 -9.15 -3.68 7.34
N THR A 160 -9.39 -4.75 6.59
CA THR A 160 -10.20 -5.91 6.99
C THR A 160 -9.30 -7.08 7.39
N ALA A 161 -8.50 -6.90 8.43
CA ALA A 161 -7.83 -8.01 9.10
C ALA A 161 -8.57 -8.38 10.37
#